data_792c55e00149f6301c6b65fa25c1b63b
#
_entry.id   792c55e00149f6301c6b65fa25c1b63b
#
_cell.length_a   1.000
_cell.length_b   1.000
_cell.length_c   1.000
_cell.angle_alpha   90.00
_cell.angle_beta   90.00
_cell.angle_gamma   90.00
#
_symmetry.space_group_name_H-M   'P 1'
#
loop_
_entity.id
_entity.type
_entity.pdbx_description
1 polymer ?
#
loop_
_entity_poly.entity_id
_entity_poly.type
_entity_poly.pdbx_seq_one_letter_code
_entity_poly.pdbx_strand_id
1 'polypeptide(L)'
;MARSTDPLASLLADDHGESLFDALDDVQFWIKDRAGRYLRVNRALLRNYGFADAAAVVGKRDDELFPPHLAQQYQGDDRQVLAGRPLRDRVELVARPDRTAGWHLTNKVPLRGRDGRVVATAGITRDIDASAVALAPFDRLGPVVEHLRRHYHLPLDKRRLARFVGRSVRSLERAFASAFGTSVLQYQRKLRLHHACRSLVDGAQPITAIALAVGYGDHSHFTRDFRRAFAMSPRAYRRRWARTVEL
;
A
#
# COMPACT_ATOMS: atom_id res chain seq x y z
N MET A 1 42.80 -9.31 5.96
CA MET A 1 41.36 -9.03 6.16
C MET A 1 40.60 -9.71 5.03
N ALA A 2 39.93 -10.81 5.31
CA ALA A 2 39.16 -11.54 4.30
C ALA A 2 37.92 -10.66 3.91
N ARG A 3 37.82 -10.31 2.63
CA ARG A 3 36.59 -9.66 2.10
C ARG A 3 35.45 -10.66 2.25
N SER A 4 34.43 -10.28 2.99
CA SER A 4 33.20 -11.06 3.13
C SER A 4 32.70 -11.45 1.74
N THR A 5 32.57 -12.75 1.48
CA THR A 5 32.04 -13.32 0.23
C THR A 5 30.52 -13.29 0.19
N ASP A 6 29.90 -12.60 1.14
CA ASP A 6 28.45 -12.43 1.18
C ASP A 6 28.01 -11.45 0.07
N PRO A 7 27.25 -11.92 -0.95
CA PRO A 7 26.75 -11.07 -2.03
C PRO A 7 25.91 -9.90 -1.55
N LEU A 8 25.24 -10.05 -0.39
CA LEU A 8 24.44 -9.02 0.25
C LEU A 8 25.30 -7.94 0.89
N ALA A 9 26.41 -8.32 1.56
CA ALA A 9 27.34 -7.35 2.15
C ALA A 9 27.96 -6.40 1.11
N SER A 10 28.22 -6.90 -0.12
CA SER A 10 28.73 -6.08 -1.23
C SER A 10 27.66 -5.12 -1.79
N LEU A 11 26.40 -5.52 -1.84
CA LEU A 11 25.29 -4.65 -2.28
C LEU A 11 24.93 -3.57 -1.25
N LEU A 12 25.26 -3.83 0.02
CA LEU A 12 24.93 -2.94 1.14
C LEU A 12 26.10 -2.04 1.54
N ALA A 13 27.29 -2.24 0.95
CA ALA A 13 28.51 -1.49 1.31
C ALA A 13 28.60 -0.09 0.68
N ASP A 14 27.83 0.18 -0.38
CA ASP A 14 27.83 1.48 -1.06
C ASP A 14 26.66 2.35 -0.55
N ASP A 15 26.97 3.22 0.39
CA ASP A 15 26.06 4.16 1.06
C ASP A 15 25.46 5.22 0.10
N HIS A 16 25.97 5.33 -1.12
CA HIS A 16 25.61 6.43 -2.03
C HIS A 16 24.20 6.34 -2.60
N GLY A 17 23.65 5.15 -2.79
CA GLY A 17 22.27 4.96 -3.26
C GLY A 17 21.23 5.26 -2.19
N GLU A 18 21.56 5.12 -0.93
CA GLU A 18 20.65 5.28 0.20
C GLU A 18 20.39 6.74 0.54
N SER A 19 21.43 7.57 0.51
CA SER A 19 21.30 9.01 0.74
C SER A 19 20.40 9.65 -0.30
N LEU A 20 20.33 9.09 -1.53
CA LEU A 20 19.40 9.55 -2.56
C LEU A 20 17.93 9.27 -2.19
N PHE A 21 17.63 8.09 -1.65
CA PHE A 21 16.28 7.76 -1.21
C PHE A 21 15.89 8.51 0.07
N ASP A 22 16.83 8.89 0.91
CA ASP A 22 16.58 9.74 2.08
C ASP A 22 16.24 11.19 1.70
N ALA A 23 16.65 11.65 0.53
CA ALA A 23 16.26 12.96 -0.02
C ALA A 23 14.83 12.99 -0.57
N LEU A 24 14.17 11.84 -0.70
CA LEU A 24 12.80 11.73 -1.21
C LEU A 24 11.81 11.57 -0.06
N ASP A 25 11.21 12.66 0.37
CA ASP A 25 10.32 12.70 1.53
C ASP A 25 8.98 11.96 1.33
N ASP A 26 8.54 11.82 0.09
CA ASP A 26 7.27 11.18 -0.30
C ASP A 26 7.43 9.73 -0.77
N VAL A 27 8.68 9.21 -0.83
CA VAL A 27 8.98 7.87 -1.30
C VAL A 27 9.54 7.04 -0.15
N GLN A 28 8.78 6.07 0.31
CA GLN A 28 9.27 5.05 1.21
C GLN A 28 10.12 4.05 0.43
N PHE A 29 11.27 3.66 0.99
CA PHE A 29 12.19 2.70 0.38
C PHE A 29 12.60 1.64 1.41
N TRP A 30 12.75 0.40 0.94
CA TRP A 30 13.26 -0.71 1.75
C TRP A 30 13.97 -1.77 0.91
N ILE A 31 14.84 -2.50 1.58
CA ILE A 31 15.44 -3.76 1.10
C ILE A 31 15.14 -4.83 2.15
N LYS A 32 14.76 -6.04 1.69
CA LYS A 32 14.58 -7.23 2.53
C LYS A 32 15.38 -8.41 1.99
N ASP A 33 15.90 -9.22 2.90
CA ASP A 33 16.55 -10.49 2.57
C ASP A 33 15.55 -11.55 2.08
N ARG A 34 16.05 -12.74 1.74
CA ARG A 34 15.21 -13.88 1.33
C ARG A 34 14.26 -14.39 2.42
N ALA A 35 14.59 -14.16 3.69
CA ALA A 35 13.76 -14.52 4.83
C ALA A 35 12.68 -13.45 5.13
N GLY A 36 12.63 -12.36 4.37
CA GLY A 36 11.71 -11.25 4.54
C GLY A 36 12.09 -10.29 5.67
N ARG A 37 13.34 -10.32 6.14
CA ARG A 37 13.85 -9.38 7.14
C ARG A 37 14.30 -8.10 6.48
N TYR A 38 13.91 -6.97 7.04
CA TYR A 38 14.37 -5.67 6.58
C TYR A 38 15.88 -5.54 6.77
N LEU A 39 16.58 -5.21 5.70
CA LEU A 39 18.02 -4.93 5.71
C LEU A 39 18.27 -3.42 5.70
N ARG A 40 17.44 -2.68 4.99
CA ARG A 40 17.54 -1.23 4.83
C ARG A 40 16.15 -0.61 4.74
N VAL A 41 16.02 0.61 5.24
CA VAL A 41 14.83 1.46 5.17
C VAL A 41 15.27 2.92 5.12
N ASN A 42 14.49 3.80 4.46
CA ASN A 42 14.76 5.23 4.46
C ASN A 42 13.92 5.98 5.50
N ARG A 43 14.21 7.27 5.68
CA ARG A 43 13.51 8.16 6.63
C ARG A 43 12.02 8.27 6.34
N ALA A 44 11.61 8.29 5.06
CA ALA A 44 10.20 8.36 4.69
C ALA A 44 9.42 7.15 5.17
N LEU A 45 10.00 5.93 5.11
CA LEU A 45 9.39 4.73 5.67
C LEU A 45 9.26 4.82 7.19
N LEU A 46 10.32 5.23 7.88
CA LEU A 46 10.30 5.37 9.34
C LEU A 46 9.20 6.33 9.79
N ARG A 47 9.12 7.51 9.16
CA ARG A 47 8.06 8.50 9.44
C ARG A 47 6.67 7.95 9.17
N ASN A 48 6.48 7.26 8.03
CA ASN A 48 5.15 6.74 7.67
C ASN A 48 4.64 5.69 8.65
N TYR A 49 5.54 4.93 9.27
CA TYR A 49 5.16 3.91 10.24
C TYR A 49 5.31 4.35 11.71
N GLY A 50 5.83 5.55 11.94
CA GLY A 50 6.05 6.09 13.29
C GLY A 50 7.18 5.40 14.05
N PHE A 51 8.19 4.85 13.34
CA PHE A 51 9.39 4.31 13.95
C PHE A 51 10.41 5.42 14.26
N ALA A 52 11.06 5.30 15.43
CA ALA A 52 12.04 6.29 15.87
C ALA A 52 13.30 6.30 14.99
N ASP A 53 13.76 5.13 14.62
CA ASP A 53 14.98 4.92 13.85
C ASP A 53 14.98 3.59 13.09
N ALA A 54 16.01 3.34 12.27
CA ALA A 54 16.16 2.12 11.50
C ALA A 54 16.35 0.86 12.36
N ALA A 55 16.92 0.98 13.56
CA ALA A 55 17.15 -0.16 14.46
C ALA A 55 15.81 -0.76 14.94
N ALA A 56 14.74 0.04 14.97
CA ALA A 56 13.40 -0.44 15.27
C ALA A 56 12.83 -1.39 14.19
N VAL A 57 13.39 -1.40 12.98
CA VAL A 57 12.87 -2.10 11.80
C VAL A 57 13.86 -3.14 11.26
N VAL A 58 15.12 -2.78 11.14
CA VAL A 58 16.17 -3.65 10.56
C VAL A 58 16.27 -4.97 11.34
N GLY A 59 16.40 -6.08 10.62
CA GLY A 59 16.40 -7.43 11.17
C GLY A 59 15.02 -8.03 11.45
N LYS A 60 13.96 -7.24 11.49
CA LYS A 60 12.59 -7.70 11.72
C LYS A 60 11.86 -8.04 10.43
N ARG A 61 10.80 -8.85 10.54
CA ARG A 61 9.90 -9.20 9.44
C ARG A 61 8.58 -8.43 9.55
N ASP A 62 7.79 -8.46 8.50
CA ASP A 62 6.48 -7.79 8.45
C ASP A 62 5.52 -8.23 9.57
N ASP A 63 5.52 -9.52 9.93
CA ASP A 63 4.65 -10.07 10.97
C ASP A 63 5.05 -9.65 12.40
N GLU A 64 6.27 -9.19 12.57
CA GLU A 64 6.77 -8.61 13.82
C GLU A 64 6.42 -7.11 13.96
N LEU A 65 6.18 -6.43 12.82
CA LEU A 65 5.99 -4.98 12.76
C LEU A 65 4.53 -4.55 12.49
N PHE A 66 3.78 -5.35 11.72
CA PHE A 66 2.49 -4.95 11.19
C PHE A 66 1.36 -5.90 11.58
N PRO A 67 0.10 -5.45 11.52
CA PRO A 67 -1.06 -6.30 11.68
C PRO A 67 -1.05 -7.48 10.69
N PRO A 68 -1.54 -8.68 11.09
CA PRO A 68 -1.42 -9.91 10.30
C PRO A 68 -1.90 -9.79 8.84
N HIS A 69 -2.98 -9.06 8.58
CA HIS A 69 -3.52 -8.91 7.22
C HIS A 69 -2.61 -8.10 6.30
N LEU A 70 -1.90 -7.08 6.82
CA LEU A 70 -0.92 -6.31 6.08
C LEU A 70 0.37 -7.13 5.90
N ALA A 71 0.85 -7.76 6.96
CA ALA A 71 2.03 -8.62 6.91
C ALA A 71 1.86 -9.75 5.88
N GLN A 72 0.71 -10.44 5.86
CA GLN A 72 0.41 -11.49 4.88
C GLN A 72 0.40 -10.97 3.45
N GLN A 73 -0.15 -9.77 3.22
CA GLN A 73 -0.14 -9.12 1.91
C GLN A 73 1.31 -8.84 1.47
N TYR A 74 2.11 -8.19 2.32
CA TYR A 74 3.50 -7.84 2.01
C TYR A 74 4.36 -9.07 1.72
N GLN A 75 4.26 -10.09 2.57
CA GLN A 75 4.97 -11.37 2.40
C GLN A 75 4.50 -12.14 1.14
N GLY A 76 3.21 -12.05 0.80
CA GLY A 76 2.66 -12.64 -0.42
C GLY A 76 3.27 -12.04 -1.67
N ASP A 77 3.38 -10.74 -1.71
CA ASP A 77 4.01 -10.00 -2.80
C ASP A 77 5.54 -10.26 -2.85
N ASP A 78 6.21 -10.28 -1.70
CA ASP A 78 7.65 -10.54 -1.63
C ASP A 78 8.01 -11.95 -2.12
N ARG A 79 7.18 -12.98 -1.86
CA ARG A 79 7.36 -14.32 -2.44
C ARG A 79 7.33 -14.32 -3.97
N GLN A 80 6.44 -13.52 -4.60
CA GLN A 80 6.41 -13.41 -6.07
C GLN A 80 7.69 -12.76 -6.60
N VAL A 81 8.18 -11.72 -5.92
CA VAL A 81 9.38 -11.00 -6.31
C VAL A 81 10.62 -11.89 -6.14
N LEU A 82 10.71 -12.66 -5.04
CA LEU A 82 11.77 -13.64 -4.82
C LEU A 82 11.78 -14.76 -5.87
N ALA A 83 10.63 -15.07 -6.46
CA ALA A 83 10.52 -15.97 -7.62
C ALA A 83 10.93 -15.29 -8.96
N GLY A 84 11.50 -14.09 -8.92
CA GLY A 84 11.99 -13.36 -10.08
C GLY A 84 10.93 -12.54 -10.83
N ARG A 85 9.72 -12.43 -10.33
CA ARG A 85 8.62 -11.66 -10.94
C ARG A 85 8.50 -10.29 -10.26
N PRO A 86 8.95 -9.20 -10.88
CA PRO A 86 8.84 -7.87 -10.30
C PRO A 86 7.37 -7.48 -10.15
N LEU A 87 7.07 -6.71 -9.13
CA LEU A 87 5.78 -6.09 -8.90
C LEU A 87 5.86 -4.63 -9.35
N ARG A 88 4.94 -4.24 -10.23
CA ARG A 88 4.89 -2.86 -10.75
C ARG A 88 3.52 -2.25 -10.49
N ASP A 89 3.54 -0.99 -10.08
CA ASP A 89 2.36 -0.14 -9.91
C ASP A 89 1.24 -0.81 -9.09
N ARG A 90 1.66 -1.57 -8.08
CA ARG A 90 0.75 -2.26 -7.16
C ARG A 90 0.07 -1.26 -6.25
N VAL A 91 -1.25 -1.17 -6.35
CA VAL A 91 -2.04 -0.41 -5.39
C VAL A 91 -2.32 -1.28 -4.17
N GLU A 92 -1.76 -0.94 -3.03
CA GLU A 92 -1.86 -1.69 -1.79
C GLU A 92 -2.18 -0.82 -0.57
N LEU A 93 -2.70 -1.46 0.48
CA LEU A 93 -2.88 -0.82 1.77
C LEU A 93 -1.56 -0.83 2.53
N VAL A 94 -1.16 0.34 3.01
CA VAL A 94 0.02 0.52 3.86
C VAL A 94 -0.41 1.11 5.19
N ALA A 95 0.11 0.57 6.29
CA ALA A 95 -0.18 1.09 7.62
C ALA A 95 0.36 2.51 7.79
N ARG A 96 -0.33 3.33 8.59
CA ARG A 96 0.09 4.68 8.97
C ARG A 96 0.31 4.78 10.49
N PRO A 97 1.06 5.77 10.97
CA PRO A 97 1.32 5.97 12.41
C PRO A 97 0.05 6.17 13.22
N ASP A 98 -0.96 6.80 12.63
CA ASP A 98 -2.27 7.04 13.21
C ASP A 98 -3.15 5.78 13.30
N ARG A 99 -2.57 4.61 13.04
CA ARG A 99 -3.22 3.29 13.04
C ARG A 99 -4.29 3.11 11.96
N THR A 100 -4.37 4.04 11.02
CA THR A 100 -5.15 3.88 9.79
C THR A 100 -4.33 3.16 8.73
N ALA A 101 -4.94 2.85 7.59
CA ALA A 101 -4.22 2.38 6.41
C ALA A 101 -4.49 3.33 5.24
N GLY A 102 -3.44 3.70 4.53
CA GLY A 102 -3.50 4.49 3.31
C GLY A 102 -3.31 3.65 2.06
N TRP A 103 -3.83 4.11 0.95
CA TRP A 103 -3.57 3.50 -0.35
C TRP A 103 -2.27 4.04 -0.92
N HIS A 104 -1.40 3.11 -1.29
CA HIS A 104 -0.08 3.43 -1.81
C HIS A 104 0.17 2.72 -3.13
N LEU A 105 0.99 3.34 -3.96
CA LEU A 105 1.52 2.75 -5.19
C LEU A 105 2.89 2.15 -4.88
N THR A 106 3.00 0.84 -5.01
CA THR A 106 4.21 0.09 -4.66
C THR A 106 4.82 -0.57 -5.88
N ASN A 107 6.13 -0.45 -5.99
CA ASN A 107 6.96 -1.17 -6.94
C ASN A 107 7.97 -2.00 -6.16
N LYS A 108 8.11 -3.29 -6.53
CA LYS A 108 9.08 -4.20 -5.92
C LYS A 108 9.89 -4.91 -7.01
N VAL A 109 11.17 -5.02 -6.80
CA VAL A 109 12.09 -5.69 -7.73
C VAL A 109 12.95 -6.74 -7.02
N PRO A 110 13.31 -7.83 -7.70
CA PRO A 110 14.29 -8.77 -7.19
C PRO A 110 15.69 -8.17 -7.31
N LEU A 111 16.47 -8.23 -6.24
CA LEU A 111 17.89 -7.96 -6.27
C LEU A 111 18.63 -9.27 -6.54
N ARG A 112 19.59 -9.22 -7.46
CA ARG A 112 20.38 -10.38 -7.88
C ARG A 112 21.80 -10.25 -7.44
N GLY A 113 22.36 -11.33 -6.94
CA GLY A 113 23.79 -11.46 -6.70
C GLY A 113 24.59 -11.56 -8.00
N ARG A 114 25.91 -11.58 -7.88
CA ARG A 114 26.83 -11.72 -9.03
C ARG A 114 26.63 -13.04 -9.80
N ASP A 115 26.09 -14.05 -9.16
CA ASP A 115 25.74 -15.35 -9.75
C ASP A 115 24.37 -15.35 -10.46
N GLY A 116 23.70 -14.20 -10.55
CA GLY A 116 22.37 -14.03 -11.15
C GLY A 116 21.20 -14.50 -10.29
N ARG A 117 21.44 -15.15 -9.15
CA ARG A 117 20.38 -15.63 -8.24
C ARG A 117 19.74 -14.46 -7.51
N VAL A 118 18.44 -14.55 -7.26
CA VAL A 118 17.73 -13.57 -6.43
C VAL A 118 18.16 -13.75 -4.99
N VAL A 119 18.76 -12.71 -4.41
CA VAL A 119 19.31 -12.71 -3.05
C VAL A 119 18.49 -11.85 -2.08
N ALA A 120 17.71 -10.89 -2.60
CA ALA A 120 16.94 -9.96 -1.81
C ALA A 120 15.79 -9.39 -2.65
N THR A 121 14.91 -8.61 -1.99
CA THR A 121 13.91 -7.76 -2.64
C THR A 121 14.16 -6.32 -2.28
N ALA A 122 13.94 -5.40 -3.22
CA ALA A 122 13.88 -3.98 -2.93
C ALA A 122 12.53 -3.42 -3.38
N GLY A 123 12.05 -2.40 -2.69
CA GLY A 123 10.81 -1.77 -3.06
C GLY A 123 10.76 -0.29 -2.70
N ILE A 124 9.91 0.40 -3.46
CA ILE A 124 9.50 1.76 -3.16
C ILE A 124 7.99 1.82 -3.08
N THR A 125 7.48 2.69 -2.23
CA THR A 125 6.04 2.96 -2.15
C THR A 125 5.77 4.44 -1.95
N ARG A 126 4.68 4.94 -2.55
CA ARG A 126 4.23 6.31 -2.44
C ARG A 126 2.77 6.36 -2.04
N ASP A 127 2.42 7.29 -1.17
CA ASP A 127 1.03 7.54 -0.82
C ASP A 127 0.29 8.13 -2.04
N ILE A 128 -0.77 7.46 -2.49
CA ILE A 128 -1.60 7.94 -3.62
C ILE A 128 -2.37 9.21 -3.24
N ASP A 129 -2.70 9.36 -1.96
CA ASP A 129 -3.47 10.51 -1.47
C ASP A 129 -2.60 11.76 -1.28
N ALA A 130 -1.31 11.58 -0.98
CA ALA A 130 -0.39 12.67 -0.68
C ALA A 130 0.38 13.19 -1.91
N SER A 131 0.48 12.40 -2.99
CA SER A 131 1.38 12.71 -4.11
C SER A 131 0.63 12.80 -5.46
N ALA A 132 0.52 14.01 -5.98
CA ALA A 132 0.12 14.21 -7.39
C ALA A 132 1.12 13.56 -8.37
N VAL A 133 2.39 13.44 -7.97
CA VAL A 133 3.48 12.82 -8.75
C VAL A 133 3.31 11.30 -8.87
N ALA A 134 2.68 10.64 -7.90
CA ALA A 134 2.42 9.21 -7.97
C ALA A 134 1.48 8.84 -9.13
N LEU A 135 0.69 9.79 -9.62
CA LEU A 135 -0.24 9.60 -10.74
C LEU A 135 0.34 10.07 -12.09
N ALA A 136 1.50 10.74 -12.11
CA ALA A 136 2.11 11.25 -13.35
C ALA A 136 2.32 10.20 -14.45
N PRO A 137 2.68 8.93 -14.16
CA PRO A 137 2.75 7.89 -15.20
C PRO A 137 1.39 7.54 -15.81
N PHE A 138 0.29 7.98 -15.20
CA PHE A 138 -1.09 7.64 -15.57
C PHE A 138 -1.89 8.85 -16.04
N ASP A 139 -1.26 9.87 -16.64
CA ASP A 139 -1.85 11.15 -17.08
C ASP A 139 -3.25 11.02 -17.67
N ARG A 140 -3.48 10.00 -18.50
CA ARG A 140 -4.78 9.77 -19.14
C ARG A 140 -5.84 9.16 -18.21
N LEU A 141 -5.45 8.61 -17.06
CA LEU A 141 -6.35 8.04 -16.05
C LEU A 141 -6.47 8.92 -14.79
N GLY A 142 -5.62 9.92 -14.65
CA GLY A 142 -5.65 10.88 -13.55
C GLY A 142 -7.04 11.45 -13.26
N PRO A 143 -7.76 11.95 -14.29
CA PRO A 143 -9.13 12.44 -14.09
C PRO A 143 -10.12 11.39 -13.59
N VAL A 144 -9.97 10.11 -13.96
CA VAL A 144 -10.80 9.02 -13.47
C VAL A 144 -10.51 8.74 -12.01
N VAL A 145 -9.22 8.67 -11.65
CA VAL A 145 -8.78 8.44 -10.27
C VAL A 145 -9.26 9.58 -9.36
N GLU A 146 -9.07 10.81 -9.78
CA GLU A 146 -9.51 12.00 -9.03
C GLU A 146 -11.05 12.02 -8.84
N HIS A 147 -11.80 11.67 -9.89
CA HIS A 147 -13.26 11.53 -9.79
C HIS A 147 -13.64 10.44 -8.78
N LEU A 148 -13.00 9.28 -8.82
CA LEU A 148 -13.25 8.19 -7.88
C LEU A 148 -12.90 8.59 -6.44
N ARG A 149 -11.83 9.34 -6.23
CA ARG A 149 -11.41 9.84 -4.92
C ARG A 149 -12.43 10.82 -4.32
N ARG A 150 -12.94 11.75 -5.12
CA ARG A 150 -13.94 12.73 -4.65
C ARG A 150 -15.34 12.12 -4.47
N HIS A 151 -15.68 11.11 -5.26
CA HIS A 151 -17.03 10.55 -5.35
C HIS A 151 -17.07 9.05 -5.02
N TYR A 152 -16.15 8.56 -4.17
CA TYR A 152 -16.06 7.14 -3.83
C TYR A 152 -17.35 6.57 -3.25
N HIS A 153 -18.11 7.38 -2.51
CA HIS A 153 -19.37 7.01 -1.84
C HIS A 153 -20.55 6.87 -2.81
N LEU A 154 -20.47 7.49 -3.99
CA LEU A 154 -21.56 7.43 -4.98
C LEU A 154 -21.57 6.11 -5.76
N PRO A 155 -22.72 5.71 -6.36
CA PRO A 155 -22.75 4.59 -7.29
C PRO A 155 -21.79 4.78 -8.48
N LEU A 156 -21.13 3.70 -8.88
CA LEU A 156 -20.15 3.72 -9.98
C LEU A 156 -20.86 3.76 -11.34
N ASP A 157 -20.69 4.83 -12.08
CA ASP A 157 -21.07 4.93 -13.51
C ASP A 157 -19.84 4.82 -14.41
N LYS A 158 -19.54 3.60 -14.83
CA LYS A 158 -18.41 3.31 -15.74
C LYS A 158 -18.57 3.94 -17.12
N ARG A 159 -19.82 4.12 -17.61
CA ARG A 159 -20.06 4.74 -18.92
C ARG A 159 -19.72 6.22 -18.87
N ARG A 160 -20.10 6.90 -17.79
CA ARG A 160 -19.75 8.30 -17.54
C ARG A 160 -18.24 8.47 -17.43
N LEU A 161 -17.56 7.63 -16.65
CA LEU A 161 -16.10 7.67 -16.48
C LEU A 161 -15.37 7.44 -17.81
N ALA A 162 -15.82 6.48 -18.60
CA ALA A 162 -15.21 6.19 -19.91
C ALA A 162 -15.33 7.38 -20.87
N ARG A 163 -16.52 8.01 -20.93
CA ARG A 163 -16.74 9.23 -21.73
C ARG A 163 -15.85 10.39 -21.27
N PHE A 164 -15.66 10.53 -19.98
CA PHE A 164 -14.85 11.59 -19.38
C PHE A 164 -13.38 11.58 -19.86
N VAL A 165 -12.86 10.41 -20.23
CA VAL A 165 -11.49 10.22 -20.75
C VAL A 165 -11.44 9.81 -22.22
N GLY A 166 -12.54 9.97 -22.97
CA GLY A 166 -12.59 9.66 -24.40
C GLY A 166 -12.38 8.17 -24.72
N ARG A 167 -12.84 7.26 -23.86
CA ARG A 167 -12.65 5.81 -24.01
C ARG A 167 -13.98 5.04 -24.02
N SER A 168 -13.98 3.83 -24.58
CA SER A 168 -15.01 2.85 -24.30
C SER A 168 -14.82 2.26 -22.90
N VAL A 169 -15.91 1.72 -22.29
CA VAL A 169 -15.84 1.05 -20.97
C VAL A 169 -14.80 -0.06 -20.96
N ARG A 170 -14.75 -0.88 -22.03
CA ARG A 170 -13.76 -1.97 -22.16
C ARG A 170 -12.33 -1.45 -22.20
N SER A 171 -12.08 -0.35 -22.95
CA SER A 171 -10.76 0.28 -23.02
C SER A 171 -10.36 0.91 -21.69
N LEU A 172 -11.30 1.55 -20.99
CA LEU A 172 -11.06 2.09 -19.64
C LEU A 172 -10.68 0.98 -18.67
N GLU A 173 -11.47 -0.09 -18.57
CA GLU A 173 -11.20 -1.22 -17.64
C GLU A 173 -9.86 -1.87 -17.93
N ARG A 174 -9.51 -2.09 -19.20
CA ARG A 174 -8.21 -2.65 -19.58
C ARG A 174 -7.05 -1.73 -19.19
N ALA A 175 -7.15 -0.43 -19.49
CA ALA A 175 -6.14 0.55 -19.15
C ALA A 175 -5.99 0.67 -17.63
N PHE A 176 -7.12 0.66 -16.90
CA PHE A 176 -7.15 0.75 -15.45
C PHE A 176 -6.54 -0.50 -14.79
N ALA A 177 -6.88 -1.70 -15.29
CA ALA A 177 -6.29 -2.97 -14.82
C ALA A 177 -4.79 -3.04 -15.12
N SER A 178 -4.35 -2.54 -16.29
CA SER A 178 -2.92 -2.46 -16.64
C SER A 178 -2.17 -1.51 -15.73
N ALA A 179 -2.77 -0.34 -15.41
CA ALA A 179 -2.13 0.71 -14.62
C ALA A 179 -2.13 0.40 -13.11
N PHE A 180 -3.23 -0.12 -12.59
CA PHE A 180 -3.45 -0.26 -11.14
C PHE A 180 -3.58 -1.70 -10.66
N GLY A 181 -3.42 -2.69 -11.54
CA GLY A 181 -3.57 -4.12 -11.20
C GLY A 181 -4.97 -4.50 -10.69
N THR A 182 -5.98 -3.66 -10.92
CA THR A 182 -7.33 -3.83 -10.37
C THR A 182 -8.39 -3.21 -11.28
N SER A 183 -9.66 -3.64 -11.17
CA SER A 183 -10.75 -3.00 -11.89
C SER A 183 -11.15 -1.66 -11.26
N VAL A 184 -11.82 -0.80 -12.04
CA VAL A 184 -12.37 0.50 -11.56
C VAL A 184 -13.28 0.29 -10.34
N LEU A 185 -14.13 -0.74 -10.37
CA LEU A 185 -15.02 -1.06 -9.24
C LEU A 185 -14.27 -1.51 -7.99
N GLN A 186 -13.25 -2.36 -8.16
CA GLN A 186 -12.42 -2.81 -7.03
C GLN A 186 -11.62 -1.65 -6.43
N TYR A 187 -11.11 -0.74 -7.26
CA TYR A 187 -10.44 0.47 -6.80
C TYR A 187 -11.39 1.35 -5.96
N GLN A 188 -12.62 1.61 -6.44
CA GLN A 188 -13.61 2.36 -5.67
C GLN A 188 -13.94 1.68 -4.34
N ARG A 189 -14.10 0.34 -4.32
CA ARG A 189 -14.32 -0.41 -3.06
C ARG A 189 -13.16 -0.22 -2.08
N LYS A 190 -11.94 -0.23 -2.59
CA LYS A 190 -10.75 0.03 -1.76
C LYS A 190 -10.80 1.42 -1.13
N LEU A 191 -11.14 2.47 -1.90
CA LEU A 191 -11.32 3.82 -1.38
C LEU A 191 -12.40 3.88 -0.28
N ARG A 192 -13.56 3.24 -0.49
CA ARG A 192 -14.62 3.15 0.52
C ARG A 192 -14.13 2.53 1.81
N LEU A 193 -13.40 1.43 1.73
CA LEU A 193 -12.86 0.74 2.89
C LEU A 193 -11.78 1.58 3.61
N HIS A 194 -10.96 2.32 2.85
CA HIS A 194 -10.00 3.27 3.42
C HIS A 194 -10.70 4.35 4.27
N HIS A 195 -11.70 5.01 3.69
CA HIS A 195 -12.46 6.03 4.43
C HIS A 195 -13.20 5.44 5.63
N ALA A 196 -13.72 4.21 5.51
CA ALA A 196 -14.32 3.51 6.64
C ALA A 196 -13.32 3.26 7.77
N CYS A 197 -12.07 2.87 7.47
CA CYS A 197 -11.03 2.69 8.49
C CYS A 197 -10.78 3.97 9.28
N ARG A 198 -10.68 5.12 8.61
CA ARG A 198 -10.53 6.42 9.27
C ARG A 198 -11.71 6.71 10.20
N SER A 199 -12.93 6.61 9.69
CA SER A 199 -14.14 6.82 10.50
C SER A 199 -14.27 5.86 11.69
N LEU A 200 -13.76 4.62 11.54
CA LEU A 200 -13.75 3.63 12.62
C LEU A 200 -12.76 3.99 13.74
N VAL A 201 -11.62 4.61 13.39
CA VAL A 201 -10.56 4.99 14.34
C VAL A 201 -10.88 6.32 15.02
N ASP A 202 -11.38 7.30 14.24
CA ASP A 202 -11.55 8.68 14.70
C ASP A 202 -12.90 8.96 15.39
N GLY A 203 -13.88 8.05 15.28
CA GLY A 203 -15.24 8.36 15.70
C GLY A 203 -15.99 7.28 16.43
N ALA A 204 -16.96 7.72 17.25
CA ALA A 204 -17.95 6.88 17.93
C ALA A 204 -19.18 6.54 17.08
N GLN A 205 -19.21 6.94 15.82
CA GLN A 205 -20.37 6.73 14.93
C GLN A 205 -20.76 5.25 14.85
N PRO A 206 -22.06 4.91 14.78
CA PRO A 206 -22.51 3.54 14.53
C PRO A 206 -21.88 2.97 13.26
N ILE A 207 -21.49 1.69 13.28
CA ILE A 207 -20.86 1.04 12.12
C ILE A 207 -21.81 1.05 10.90
N THR A 208 -23.12 0.97 11.13
CA THR A 208 -24.14 1.10 10.10
C THR A 208 -24.11 2.48 9.42
N ALA A 209 -23.96 3.55 10.21
CA ALA A 209 -23.83 4.91 9.68
C ALA A 209 -22.55 5.07 8.85
N ILE A 210 -21.43 4.52 9.31
CA ILE A 210 -20.18 4.51 8.56
C ILE A 210 -20.35 3.77 7.23
N ALA A 211 -20.98 2.58 7.23
CA ALA A 211 -21.23 1.83 6.01
C ALA A 211 -22.00 2.65 4.98
N LEU A 212 -23.08 3.31 5.38
CA LEU A 212 -23.87 4.18 4.52
C LEU A 212 -23.07 5.38 4.02
N ALA A 213 -22.35 6.05 4.91
CA ALA A 213 -21.55 7.24 4.57
C ALA A 213 -20.45 6.93 3.54
N VAL A 214 -19.87 5.73 3.56
CA VAL A 214 -18.88 5.32 2.56
C VAL A 214 -19.49 4.65 1.33
N GLY A 215 -20.82 4.65 1.19
CA GLY A 215 -21.53 4.26 -0.02
C GLY A 215 -21.91 2.79 -0.13
N TYR A 216 -21.98 2.04 0.99
CA TYR A 216 -22.60 0.71 1.00
C TYR A 216 -24.10 0.83 1.24
N GLY A 217 -24.89 0.06 0.49
CA GLY A 217 -26.34 0.04 0.64
C GLY A 217 -26.81 -0.70 1.89
N ASP A 218 -25.98 -1.60 2.43
CA ASP A 218 -26.30 -2.36 3.64
C ASP A 218 -25.04 -2.72 4.44
N HIS A 219 -25.24 -2.96 5.74
CA HIS A 219 -24.18 -3.30 6.69
C HIS A 219 -23.57 -4.69 6.44
N SER A 220 -24.32 -5.63 5.91
CA SER A 220 -23.85 -7.01 5.70
C SER A 220 -22.85 -7.06 4.55
N HIS A 221 -23.13 -6.35 3.46
CA HIS A 221 -22.20 -6.20 2.33
C HIS A 221 -20.90 -5.48 2.77
N PHE A 222 -21.05 -4.37 3.49
CA PHE A 222 -19.91 -3.66 4.07
C PHE A 222 -19.03 -4.58 4.94
N THR A 223 -19.66 -5.28 5.90
CA THR A 223 -18.94 -6.16 6.82
C THR A 223 -18.20 -7.30 6.09
N ARG A 224 -18.80 -7.86 5.04
CA ARG A 224 -18.20 -8.92 4.21
C ARG A 224 -16.98 -8.41 3.45
N ASP A 225 -17.10 -7.26 2.78
CA ASP A 225 -16.00 -6.65 2.04
C ASP A 225 -14.87 -6.22 3.00
N PHE A 226 -15.23 -5.67 4.16
CA PHE A 226 -14.27 -5.28 5.19
C PHE A 226 -13.50 -6.49 5.74
N ARG A 227 -14.20 -7.60 6.07
CA ARG A 227 -13.54 -8.82 6.52
C ARG A 227 -12.62 -9.41 5.46
N ARG A 228 -13.01 -9.36 4.19
CA ARG A 228 -12.17 -9.83 3.09
C ARG A 228 -10.89 -9.01 2.95
N ALA A 229 -10.96 -7.69 3.16
CA ALA A 229 -9.81 -6.79 3.03
C ALA A 229 -8.87 -6.83 4.25
N PHE A 230 -9.43 -6.93 5.47
CA PHE A 230 -8.68 -6.75 6.71
C PHE A 230 -8.59 -8.00 7.60
N ALA A 231 -9.15 -9.13 7.17
CA ALA A 231 -9.23 -10.38 7.94
C ALA A 231 -9.91 -10.24 9.31
N MET A 232 -10.64 -9.14 9.55
CA MET A 232 -11.37 -8.88 10.79
C MET A 232 -12.62 -8.05 10.55
N SER A 233 -13.57 -8.07 11.53
CA SER A 233 -14.78 -7.26 11.41
C SER A 233 -14.53 -5.77 11.67
N PRO A 234 -15.38 -4.85 11.15
CA PRO A 234 -15.28 -3.42 11.46
C PRO A 234 -15.29 -3.14 12.98
N ARG A 235 -16.11 -3.89 13.75
CA ARG A 235 -16.15 -3.75 15.22
C ARG A 235 -14.82 -4.17 15.87
N ALA A 236 -14.21 -5.26 15.41
CA ALA A 236 -12.92 -5.71 15.90
C ALA A 236 -11.81 -4.72 15.52
N TYR A 237 -11.87 -4.16 14.31
CA TYR A 237 -10.96 -3.13 13.85
C TYR A 237 -11.04 -1.89 14.75
N ARG A 238 -12.25 -1.34 14.97
CA ARG A 238 -12.46 -0.22 15.88
C ARG A 238 -11.89 -0.50 17.27
N ARG A 239 -12.27 -1.61 17.90
CA ARG A 239 -11.79 -1.95 19.24
C ARG A 239 -10.25 -2.00 19.33
N ARG A 240 -9.59 -2.43 18.27
CA ARG A 240 -8.14 -2.60 18.25
C ARG A 240 -7.39 -1.27 18.02
N TRP A 241 -7.96 -0.36 17.25
CA TRP A 241 -7.27 0.85 16.81
C TRP A 241 -8.02 2.16 17.09
N ALA A 242 -9.18 2.16 17.74
CA ALA A 242 -9.81 3.40 18.16
C ALA A 242 -8.83 4.21 19.00
N ARG A 243 -8.74 5.49 18.72
CA ARG A 243 -8.06 6.43 19.60
C ARG A 243 -8.85 6.48 20.90
N THR A 244 -8.22 6.17 22.02
CA THR A 244 -8.79 6.50 23.33
C THR A 244 -8.81 8.01 23.38
N VAL A 245 -9.99 8.60 23.25
CA VAL A 245 -10.18 10.02 23.59
C VAL A 245 -10.02 10.06 25.11
N GLU A 246 -8.84 10.43 25.59
CA GLU A 246 -8.70 10.88 26.98
C GLU A 246 -9.54 12.16 27.09
N LEU A 247 -10.65 12.06 27.84
CA LEU A 247 -11.49 13.17 28.26
C LEU A 247 -10.79 13.96 29.34
#